data_2eb6edf6eed72dd768aee6f7b0671324
#
_entry.id   2eb6edf6eed72dd768aee6f7b0671324
#
_cell.length_a   1.000
_cell.length_b   1.000
_cell.length_c   1.000
_cell.angle_alpha   90.00
_cell.angle_beta   90.00
_cell.angle_gamma   90.00
#
_symmetry.space_group_name_H-M   'P 1'
#
loop_
_entity.id
_entity.type
_entity.pdbx_description
1 polymer ?
#
loop_
_entity_poly.entity_id
_entity_poly.type
_entity_poly.pdbx_seq_one_letter_code
_entity_poly.pdbx_strand_id
1 'polypeptide(L)' 'MDKKKFKNLLAKAEGGDAEAMYLVGLEYEAGEVVTADGEKAIEWMNKAADLGHKEALDWLKQYYFDDDAGTQAHS' A
#
# COMPACT_ATOMS: atom_id res chain seq x y z
N MET A 1 5.95 -13.97 -2.74
CA MET A 1 6.82 -13.54 -1.62
C MET A 1 6.64 -14.51 -0.48
N ASP A 2 7.72 -14.91 0.19
CA ASP A 2 7.59 -15.79 1.34
C ASP A 2 7.62 -14.97 2.63
N LYS A 3 7.35 -15.65 3.75
CA LYS A 3 7.28 -14.96 5.04
C LYS A 3 8.58 -14.28 5.43
N LYS A 4 9.70 -14.91 5.11
CA LYS A 4 11.00 -14.35 5.46
C LYS A 4 11.25 -13.05 4.70
N LYS A 5 10.93 -13.04 3.41
CA LYS A 5 11.07 -11.81 2.63
C LYS A 5 10.15 -10.72 3.16
N PHE A 6 8.93 -11.09 3.54
CA PHE A 6 8.01 -10.11 4.09
C PHE A 6 8.55 -9.52 5.38
N LYS A 7 9.09 -10.34 6.27
CA LYS A 7 9.68 -9.84 7.51
C LYS A 7 10.81 -8.86 7.23
N ASN A 8 11.66 -9.19 6.24
CA ASN A 8 12.75 -8.28 5.88
C ASN A 8 12.22 -6.98 5.32
N LEU A 9 11.20 -7.05 4.47
CA LEU A 9 10.58 -5.85 3.93
C LEU A 9 9.96 -5.00 5.03
N LEU A 10 9.27 -5.66 5.95
CA LEU A 10 8.63 -4.95 7.05
C LEU A 10 9.68 -4.21 7.89
N ALA A 11 10.82 -4.85 8.15
CA ALA A 11 11.88 -4.21 8.91
C ALA A 11 12.40 -2.98 8.17
N LYS A 12 12.59 -3.08 6.84
CA LYS A 12 13.03 -1.94 6.06
C LYS A 12 11.99 -0.83 6.07
N ALA A 13 10.71 -1.21 5.96
CA ALA A 13 9.63 -0.24 5.96
C ALA A 13 9.60 0.51 7.29
N GLU A 14 9.76 -0.22 8.39
CA GLU A 14 9.78 0.39 9.71
C GLU A 14 10.99 1.31 9.88
N GLY A 15 12.04 1.03 9.14
CA GLY A 15 13.24 1.86 9.15
C GLY A 15 13.15 3.08 8.25
N GLY A 16 12.05 3.26 7.53
CA GLY A 16 11.85 4.46 6.72
C GLY A 16 12.01 4.29 5.22
N ASP A 17 12.12 3.07 4.73
CA ASP A 17 12.29 2.80 3.30
C ASP A 17 10.93 2.87 2.59
N ALA A 18 10.73 3.89 1.78
CA ALA A 18 9.43 4.13 1.13
C ALA A 18 9.04 3.00 0.18
N GLU A 19 10.00 2.46 -0.55
CA GLU A 19 9.70 1.36 -1.46
C GLU A 19 9.24 0.14 -0.67
N ALA A 20 9.91 -0.15 0.46
CA ALA A 20 9.50 -1.26 1.30
C ALA A 20 8.11 -1.04 1.88
N MET A 21 7.79 0.19 2.25
CA MET A 21 6.44 0.53 2.73
C MET A 21 5.39 0.24 1.68
N TYR A 22 5.67 0.62 0.45
CA TYR A 22 4.77 0.35 -0.66
C TYR A 22 4.55 -1.14 -0.84
N LEU A 23 5.64 -1.91 -0.84
CA LEU A 23 5.56 -3.36 -1.04
C LEU A 23 4.82 -4.04 0.12
N VAL A 24 5.05 -3.57 1.34
CA VAL A 24 4.33 -4.09 2.50
C VAL A 24 2.84 -3.78 2.36
N GLY A 25 2.50 -2.57 1.91
CA GLY A 25 1.11 -2.22 1.67
C GLY A 25 0.45 -3.11 0.64
N LEU A 26 1.16 -3.40 -0.45
CA LEU A 26 0.63 -4.31 -1.48
C LEU A 26 0.38 -5.70 -0.91
N GLU A 27 1.26 -6.16 -0.03
CA GLU A 27 1.08 -7.47 0.56
C GLU A 27 -0.13 -7.53 1.48
N TYR A 28 -0.37 -6.48 2.24
CA TYR A 28 -1.57 -6.44 3.07
C TYR A 28 -2.83 -6.38 2.22
N GLU A 29 -2.74 -5.77 1.03
CA GLU A 29 -3.87 -5.78 0.12
C GLU A 29 -4.10 -7.18 -0.45
N ALA A 30 -3.01 -7.84 -0.86
CA ALA A 30 -3.11 -9.15 -1.50
C ALA A 30 -3.41 -10.27 -0.52
N GLY A 31 -2.83 -10.21 0.68
CA GLY A 31 -3.08 -11.22 1.69
C GLY A 31 -2.45 -12.57 1.40
N GLU A 32 -1.29 -12.60 0.76
CA GLU A 32 -0.65 -13.87 0.41
C GLU A 32 0.13 -14.49 1.55
N VAL A 33 0.98 -13.71 2.20
CA VAL A 33 1.80 -14.21 3.31
C VAL A 33 1.34 -13.72 4.65
N VAL A 34 0.48 -12.71 4.67
CA VAL A 34 -0.15 -12.21 5.90
C VAL A 34 -1.64 -12.11 5.62
N THR A 35 -2.43 -12.06 6.68
CA THR A 35 -3.86 -11.87 6.52
C THR A 35 -4.12 -10.51 5.88
N ALA A 36 -4.93 -10.49 4.85
CA ALA A 36 -5.27 -9.26 4.17
C ALA A 36 -5.88 -8.26 5.15
N ASP A 37 -5.44 -7.02 5.06
CA ASP A 37 -5.89 -5.97 5.97
C ASP A 37 -5.84 -4.65 5.23
N GLY A 38 -7.02 -4.20 4.78
CA GLY A 38 -7.10 -2.98 3.98
C GLY A 38 -6.65 -1.74 4.74
N GLU A 39 -6.92 -1.70 6.03
CA GLU A 39 -6.50 -0.55 6.83
C GLU A 39 -4.99 -0.46 6.92
N LYS A 40 -4.34 -1.59 7.15
CA LYS A 40 -2.88 -1.58 7.19
C LYS A 40 -2.28 -1.25 5.83
N ALA A 41 -2.90 -1.77 4.76
CA ALA A 41 -2.44 -1.43 3.42
C ALA A 41 -2.48 0.09 3.21
N ILE A 42 -3.59 0.72 3.59
CA ILE A 42 -3.72 2.16 3.45
C ILE A 42 -2.69 2.89 4.31
N GLU A 43 -2.49 2.44 5.54
CA GLU A 43 -1.52 3.08 6.42
C GLU A 43 -0.12 3.08 5.82
N TRP A 44 0.32 1.92 5.32
CA TRP A 44 1.65 1.83 4.73
C TRP A 44 1.76 2.63 3.45
N MET A 45 0.69 2.63 2.63
CA MET A 45 0.68 3.42 1.40
C MET A 45 0.76 4.92 1.71
N ASN A 46 0.04 5.37 2.75
CA ASN A 46 0.11 6.77 3.15
C ASN A 46 1.52 7.14 3.59
N LYS A 47 2.17 6.28 4.36
CA LYS A 47 3.53 6.55 4.80
C LYS A 47 4.48 6.64 3.64
N ALA A 48 4.36 5.72 2.68
CA ALA A 48 5.21 5.75 1.50
C ALA A 48 4.96 7.02 0.68
N ALA A 49 3.70 7.37 0.48
CA ALA A 49 3.35 8.57 -0.29
C ALA A 49 3.87 9.83 0.38
N ASP A 50 3.82 9.87 1.72
CA ASP A 50 4.37 11.01 2.47
C ASP A 50 5.86 11.20 2.20
N LEU A 51 6.55 10.11 1.90
CA LEU A 51 7.97 10.17 1.58
C LEU A 51 8.22 10.41 0.10
N GLY A 52 7.16 10.63 -0.68
CA GLY A 52 7.29 10.94 -2.09
C GLY A 52 7.24 9.73 -3.01
N HIS A 53 6.81 8.58 -2.53
CA HIS A 53 6.72 7.38 -3.36
C HIS A 53 5.55 7.51 -4.32
N LYS A 54 5.85 7.64 -5.58
CA LYS A 54 4.84 7.97 -6.58
C LYS A 54 3.83 6.85 -6.77
N GLU A 55 4.30 5.62 -6.82
CA GLU A 55 3.41 4.48 -7.02
C GLU A 55 2.43 4.33 -5.86
N ALA A 56 2.90 4.61 -4.64
CA ALA A 56 2.01 4.55 -3.49
C ALA A 56 0.95 5.64 -3.59
N LEU A 57 1.33 6.82 -4.03
CA LEU A 57 0.38 7.90 -4.22
C LEU A 57 -0.66 7.53 -5.28
N ASP A 58 -0.20 6.95 -6.39
CA ASP A 58 -1.11 6.52 -7.44
C ASP A 58 -2.07 5.45 -6.93
N TRP A 59 -1.55 4.51 -6.12
CA TRP A 59 -2.39 3.48 -5.52
C TRP A 59 -3.50 4.09 -4.67
N LEU A 60 -3.12 5.09 -3.85
CA LEU A 60 -4.09 5.76 -2.98
C LEU A 60 -5.14 6.49 -3.80
N LYS A 61 -4.72 7.13 -4.88
CA LYS A 61 -5.66 7.82 -5.75
C LYS A 61 -6.69 6.86 -6.33
N GLN A 62 -6.23 5.71 -6.80
CA GLN A 62 -7.14 4.72 -7.33
C GLN A 62 -8.06 4.18 -6.26
N TYR A 63 -7.52 3.96 -5.07
CA TYR A 63 -8.30 3.42 -3.97
C TYR A 63 -9.43 4.38 -3.58
N TYR A 64 -9.12 5.67 -3.48
CA TYR A 64 -10.10 6.64 -3.01
C TYR A 64 -11.00 7.18 -4.11
N PHE A 65 -10.56 7.20 -5.35
CA PHE A 65 -11.28 7.89 -6.42
C PHE A 65 -11.73 6.98 -7.55
N ASP A 66 -11.46 5.71 -7.45
CA ASP A 66 -11.81 4.78 -8.51
C ASP A 66 -13.32 4.75 -8.74
N ASP A 67 -14.07 4.72 -7.67
CA ASP A 67 -15.52 4.69 -7.76
C ASP A 67 -16.06 5.96 -8.36
N ASP A 68 -15.42 7.08 -8.06
CA ASP A 68 -15.88 8.36 -8.58
C ASP A 68 -15.77 8.40 -10.09
N ALA A 69 -14.70 7.82 -10.61
CA ALA A 69 -14.53 7.78 -12.05
C ALA A 69 -15.67 7.03 -12.71
N GLY A 70 -16.19 6.05 -12.01
CA GLY A 70 -17.29 5.27 -12.55
C GLY A 70 -18.63 5.90 -12.35
N THR A 71 -18.71 6.77 -11.41
CA THR A 71 -19.99 7.34 -11.04
C THR A 71 -20.19 8.73 -11.54
N GLN A 72 -19.33 9.27 -11.56
CA GLN A 72 -19.45 10.28 -11.65
C GLN A 72 -20.04 10.79 -12.31
N ALA A 73 -20.01 10.34 -12.00
CA ALA A 73 -20.48 10.57 -12.11
C ALA A 73 -21.17 10.74 -12.17
N HIS A 74 -21.13 10.57 -11.98
CA HIS A 74 -21.71 10.44 -11.64
C HIS A 74 -22.22 10.65 -11.69
N SER A 75 -22.22 10.78 -11.80
CA SER A 75 -22.66 10.91 -11.62
C SER A 75 -22.93 11.11 -11.56
#